data_d8a407807f75d3bd52b079ebc197a84b
#
_entry.id   d8a407807f75d3bd52b079ebc197a84b
#
_cell.length_a   1.000
_cell.length_b   1.000
_cell.length_c   1.000
_cell.angle_alpha   90.00
_cell.angle_beta   90.00
_cell.angle_gamma   90.00
#
_symmetry.space_group_name_H-M   'P 1'
#
loop_
_entity.id
_entity.type
_entity.pdbx_description
1 polymer ?
#
loop_
_entity_poly.entity_id
_entity_poly.type
_entity_poly.pdbx_seq_one_letter_code
_entity_poly.pdbx_strand_id
1 'polypeptide(L)'
;MGRTYAPFIKLWGDAKAGIEDLLDCLRDSASFELKDRVDYLKEVTDKMEGWKRGVSKRLYSNESPVHMARLITELNHLLPSDGCLVADGGFAAHWAGLLFDRKKIGRSFIPDRGFAAIGYGVPGEIGAHLAIPDATVVGLTGDGGFNMAMGEIETARRMELGINVIVVNNAASGYVKALQHAMYGEG
;
A
#
# COMPACT_ATOMS: atom_id res chain seq x y z
N MET A 1 9.02 13.37 -18.94
CA MET A 1 10.05 12.36 -18.62
C MET A 1 11.34 13.06 -18.18
N GLY A 2 12.11 12.45 -17.27
CA GLY A 2 13.40 13.00 -16.80
C GLY A 2 13.31 14.18 -15.84
N ARG A 3 12.23 14.26 -15.05
CA ARG A 3 12.00 15.37 -14.13
C ARG A 3 12.96 15.33 -12.93
N THR A 4 13.23 14.17 -12.41
CA THR A 4 14.10 13.96 -11.23
C THR A 4 15.45 13.35 -11.63
N TYR A 5 15.44 12.42 -12.57
CA TYR A 5 16.64 11.76 -13.09
C TYR A 5 16.63 11.84 -14.62
N ALA A 6 17.80 12.11 -15.21
CA ALA A 6 17.96 12.03 -16.65
C ALA A 6 17.92 10.56 -17.09
N PRO A 7 16.92 10.11 -17.85
CA PRO A 7 16.91 8.74 -18.34
C PRO A 7 17.96 8.55 -19.43
N PHE A 8 18.59 7.39 -19.47
CA PHE A 8 19.53 7.02 -20.53
C PHE A 8 18.82 6.87 -21.88
N ILE A 9 17.64 6.25 -21.88
CA ILE A 9 16.77 6.12 -23.06
C ILE A 9 15.36 6.62 -22.69
N LYS A 10 14.71 7.31 -23.60
CA LYS A 10 13.32 7.78 -23.46
C LYS A 10 12.47 7.14 -24.54
N LEU A 11 11.47 6.37 -24.13
CA LEU A 11 10.43 5.85 -25.02
C LEU A 11 9.19 6.75 -24.86
N TRP A 12 8.86 7.49 -25.88
CA TRP A 12 7.69 8.35 -25.90
C TRP A 12 6.64 7.74 -26.81
N GLY A 13 5.59 7.17 -26.25
CA GLY A 13 4.53 6.51 -26.99
C GLY A 13 3.49 5.91 -26.06
N ASP A 14 2.63 5.07 -26.62
CA ASP A 14 1.71 4.24 -25.86
C ASP A 14 2.49 3.24 -24.99
N ALA A 15 2.12 3.15 -23.72
CA ALA A 15 2.85 2.31 -22.76
C ALA A 15 2.75 0.81 -23.10
N LYS A 16 1.59 0.37 -23.61
CA LYS A 16 1.38 -1.03 -23.98
C LYS A 16 2.23 -1.40 -25.17
N ALA A 17 2.16 -0.61 -26.26
CA ALA A 17 2.96 -0.83 -27.45
C ALA A 17 4.46 -0.81 -27.14
N GLY A 18 4.93 0.16 -26.34
CA GLY A 18 6.34 0.23 -25.95
C GLY A 18 6.82 -0.95 -25.11
N ILE A 19 5.95 -1.53 -24.27
CA ILE A 19 6.27 -2.75 -23.51
C ILE A 19 6.27 -3.98 -24.43
N GLU A 20 5.32 -4.07 -25.36
CA GLU A 20 5.25 -5.17 -26.33
C GLU A 20 6.51 -5.18 -27.21
N ASP A 21 6.92 -4.05 -27.78
CA ASP A 21 8.14 -3.92 -28.56
C ASP A 21 9.39 -4.30 -27.74
N LEU A 22 9.47 -3.86 -26.48
CA LEU A 22 10.57 -4.21 -25.59
C LEU A 22 10.62 -5.70 -25.29
N LEU A 23 9.47 -6.34 -25.08
CA LEU A 23 9.39 -7.79 -24.86
C LEU A 23 9.83 -8.58 -26.09
N ASP A 24 9.45 -8.15 -27.28
CA ASP A 24 9.87 -8.80 -28.53
C ASP A 24 11.38 -8.66 -28.75
N CYS A 25 11.93 -7.48 -28.54
CA CYS A 25 13.39 -7.28 -28.56
C CYS A 25 14.14 -8.18 -27.57
N LEU A 26 13.58 -8.36 -26.35
CA LEU A 26 14.18 -9.24 -25.34
C LEU A 26 14.11 -10.73 -25.70
N ARG A 27 13.01 -11.17 -26.37
CA ARG A 27 12.85 -12.54 -26.84
C ARG A 27 13.82 -12.87 -27.96
N ASP A 28 14.05 -11.91 -28.87
CA ASP A 28 14.97 -12.06 -29.99
C ASP A 28 16.44 -11.96 -29.58
N SER A 29 16.73 -11.41 -28.40
CA SER A 29 18.10 -11.27 -27.86
C SER A 29 18.57 -12.59 -27.26
N ALA A 30 19.20 -13.45 -28.05
CA ALA A 30 19.78 -14.73 -27.60
C ALA A 30 20.93 -14.59 -26.57
N SER A 31 21.35 -13.36 -26.25
CA SER A 31 22.48 -13.04 -25.37
C SER A 31 22.11 -12.59 -23.96
N PHE A 32 20.84 -12.73 -23.54
CA PHE A 32 20.47 -12.34 -22.18
C PHE A 32 20.92 -13.41 -21.18
N GLU A 33 22.18 -13.34 -20.77
CA GLU A 33 22.71 -14.25 -19.75
C GLU A 33 22.09 -13.93 -18.39
N LEU A 34 21.28 -14.87 -17.87
CA LEU A 34 20.65 -14.79 -16.53
C LEU A 34 21.63 -14.96 -15.36
N LYS A 35 22.93 -15.21 -15.65
CA LYS A 35 23.93 -15.58 -14.64
C LYS A 35 24.13 -14.56 -13.52
N ASP A 36 24.07 -13.28 -13.85
CA ASP A 36 24.33 -12.20 -12.87
C ASP A 36 23.15 -11.90 -11.93
N ARG A 37 21.99 -12.54 -12.14
CA ARG A 37 20.79 -12.27 -11.34
C ARG A 37 20.71 -13.07 -10.04
N VAL A 38 21.40 -14.20 -9.95
CA VAL A 38 21.35 -15.04 -8.73
C VAL A 38 21.95 -14.30 -7.54
N ASP A 39 23.13 -13.68 -7.74
CA ASP A 39 23.79 -12.91 -6.70
C ASP A 39 22.99 -11.65 -6.33
N TYR A 40 22.42 -10.96 -7.32
CA TYR A 40 21.56 -9.81 -7.09
C TYR A 40 20.29 -10.18 -6.32
N LEU A 41 19.62 -11.27 -6.69
CA LEU A 41 18.42 -11.74 -5.97
C LEU A 41 18.76 -12.13 -4.52
N LYS A 42 19.91 -12.77 -4.31
CA LYS A 42 20.39 -13.10 -2.97
C LYS A 42 20.65 -11.83 -2.16
N GLU A 43 21.34 -10.85 -2.73
CA GLU A 43 21.58 -9.56 -2.06
C GLU A 43 20.29 -8.86 -1.65
N VAL A 44 19.29 -8.82 -2.54
CA VAL A 44 17.98 -8.23 -2.25
C VAL A 44 17.30 -8.99 -1.11
N THR A 45 17.28 -10.33 -1.16
CA THR A 45 16.69 -11.17 -0.12
C THR A 45 17.37 -10.96 1.23
N ASP A 46 18.70 -10.97 1.26
CA ASP A 46 19.46 -10.76 2.50
C ASP A 46 19.18 -9.39 3.13
N LYS A 47 19.07 -8.35 2.30
CA LYS A 47 18.71 -6.99 2.76
C LYS A 47 17.28 -6.94 3.29
N MET A 48 16.32 -7.56 2.62
CA MET A 48 14.94 -7.64 3.07
C MET A 48 14.80 -8.38 4.41
N GLU A 49 15.47 -9.52 4.55
CA GLU A 49 15.50 -10.28 5.80
C GLU A 49 16.20 -9.51 6.93
N GLY A 50 17.31 -8.84 6.63
CA GLY A 50 17.99 -7.97 7.56
C GLY A 50 17.10 -6.85 8.08
N TRP A 51 16.34 -6.22 7.19
CA TRP A 51 15.36 -5.21 7.55
C TRP A 51 14.23 -5.78 8.40
N LYS A 52 13.64 -6.91 8.01
CA LYS A 52 12.58 -7.61 8.79
C LYS A 52 13.07 -7.94 10.20
N ARG A 53 14.30 -8.44 10.36
CA ARG A 53 14.89 -8.68 11.69
C ARG A 53 15.03 -7.39 12.51
N GLY A 54 15.46 -6.30 11.88
CA GLY A 54 15.61 -4.99 12.55
C GLY A 54 14.30 -4.40 13.07
N VAL A 55 13.17 -4.68 12.41
CA VAL A 55 11.84 -4.16 12.81
C VAL A 55 10.99 -5.17 13.58
N SER A 56 11.50 -6.38 13.82
CA SER A 56 10.74 -7.50 14.41
C SER A 56 10.05 -7.15 15.73
N LYS A 57 10.69 -6.38 16.61
CA LYS A 57 10.08 -5.92 17.87
C LYS A 57 8.79 -5.14 17.67
N ARG A 58 8.68 -4.37 16.59
CA ARG A 58 7.47 -3.60 16.24
C ARG A 58 6.41 -4.48 15.59
N LEU A 59 6.83 -5.44 14.74
CA LEU A 59 5.91 -6.37 14.07
C LEU A 59 5.17 -7.27 15.08
N TYR A 60 5.83 -7.64 16.16
CA TYR A 60 5.31 -8.55 17.18
C TYR A 60 5.12 -7.86 18.55
N SER A 61 4.95 -6.54 18.55
CA SER A 61 4.70 -5.78 19.77
C SER A 61 3.40 -6.20 20.45
N ASN A 62 3.45 -6.34 21.77
CA ASN A 62 2.28 -6.57 22.62
C ASN A 62 1.92 -5.31 23.46
N GLU A 63 2.43 -4.15 23.04
CA GLU A 63 2.16 -2.88 23.71
C GLU A 63 0.70 -2.44 23.56
N SER A 64 0.22 -1.69 24.52
CA SER A 64 -1.05 -0.98 24.50
C SER A 64 -0.77 0.53 24.62
N PRO A 65 -1.27 1.35 23.70
CA PRO A 65 -2.10 1.02 22.54
C PRO A 65 -1.37 0.21 21.45
N VAL A 66 -2.13 -0.51 20.62
CA VAL A 66 -1.60 -1.41 19.58
C VAL A 66 -0.69 -0.66 18.61
N HIS A 67 0.51 -1.17 18.40
CA HIS A 67 1.43 -0.62 17.41
C HIS A 67 0.96 -0.91 15.98
N MET A 68 1.03 0.09 15.08
CA MET A 68 0.59 -0.05 13.69
C MET A 68 1.26 -1.20 12.93
N ALA A 69 2.55 -1.44 13.18
CA ALA A 69 3.25 -2.55 12.55
C ALA A 69 2.64 -3.91 12.95
N ARG A 70 2.21 -4.07 14.22
CA ARG A 70 1.51 -5.27 14.67
C ARG A 70 0.16 -5.43 13.97
N LEU A 71 -0.62 -4.36 13.84
CA LEU A 71 -1.88 -4.40 13.10
C LEU A 71 -1.71 -4.88 11.67
N ILE A 72 -0.74 -4.33 10.93
CA ILE A 72 -0.49 -4.76 9.54
C ILE A 72 0.01 -6.20 9.48
N THR A 73 0.83 -6.63 10.44
CA THR A 73 1.29 -8.02 10.53
C THR A 73 0.11 -8.99 10.70
N GLU A 74 -0.85 -8.66 11.58
CA GLU A 74 -2.06 -9.47 11.75
C GLU A 74 -2.93 -9.47 10.49
N LEU A 75 -3.07 -8.33 9.81
CA LEU A 75 -3.77 -8.27 8.52
C LEU A 75 -3.11 -9.16 7.46
N ASN A 76 -1.78 -9.21 7.43
CA ASN A 76 -1.06 -10.12 6.52
C ASN A 76 -1.37 -11.60 6.80
N HIS A 77 -1.61 -11.96 8.06
CA HIS A 77 -1.98 -13.33 8.43
C HIS A 77 -3.45 -13.63 8.13
N LEU A 78 -4.35 -12.69 8.42
CA LEU A 78 -5.80 -12.89 8.34
C LEU A 78 -6.36 -12.78 6.92
N LEU A 79 -5.84 -11.83 6.11
CA LEU A 79 -6.32 -11.66 4.75
C LEU A 79 -5.95 -12.85 3.87
N PRO A 80 -6.91 -13.42 3.12
CA PRO A 80 -6.64 -14.47 2.15
C PRO A 80 -5.77 -13.95 0.98
N SER A 81 -5.30 -14.85 0.14
CA SER A 81 -4.39 -14.49 -0.97
C SER A 81 -5.04 -13.58 -2.02
N ASP A 82 -6.36 -13.62 -2.15
CA ASP A 82 -7.17 -12.77 -3.02
C ASP A 82 -7.76 -11.55 -2.31
N GLY A 83 -7.48 -11.40 -1.02
CA GLY A 83 -7.90 -10.26 -0.23
C GLY A 83 -7.32 -8.94 -0.72
N CYS A 84 -8.06 -7.85 -0.49
CA CYS A 84 -7.69 -6.51 -0.87
C CYS A 84 -7.65 -5.58 0.34
N LEU A 85 -6.56 -4.86 0.52
CA LEU A 85 -6.43 -3.79 1.50
C LEU A 85 -6.55 -2.43 0.80
N VAL A 86 -7.56 -1.65 1.19
CA VAL A 86 -7.73 -0.25 0.79
C VAL A 86 -7.22 0.62 1.94
N ALA A 87 -6.25 1.48 1.68
CA ALA A 87 -5.66 2.33 2.71
C ALA A 87 -5.87 3.81 2.41
N ASP A 88 -6.45 4.52 3.38
CA ASP A 88 -6.64 5.96 3.37
C ASP A 88 -5.31 6.71 3.37
N GLY A 89 -5.34 8.01 3.11
CA GLY A 89 -4.21 8.90 3.17
C GLY A 89 -3.50 8.94 4.54
N GLY A 90 -2.45 9.72 4.63
CA GLY A 90 -1.69 9.89 5.87
C GLY A 90 -0.92 8.63 6.29
N PHE A 91 -0.80 8.41 7.60
CA PHE A 91 -0.02 7.29 8.14
C PHE A 91 -0.64 5.91 7.86
N ALA A 92 -1.96 5.80 7.65
CA ALA A 92 -2.59 4.53 7.29
C ALA A 92 -1.96 3.94 6.02
N ALA A 93 -1.89 4.74 4.94
CA ALA A 93 -1.25 4.32 3.70
C ALA A 93 0.27 4.10 3.82
N HIS A 94 0.96 4.87 4.67
CA HIS A 94 2.41 4.70 4.85
C HIS A 94 2.74 3.38 5.55
N TRP A 95 2.08 3.08 6.67
CA TRP A 95 2.28 1.83 7.39
C TRP A 95 1.87 0.62 6.56
N ALA A 96 0.73 0.70 5.87
CA ALA A 96 0.30 -0.36 4.96
C ALA A 96 1.29 -0.54 3.80
N GLY A 97 1.70 0.55 3.14
CA GLY A 97 2.66 0.49 2.03
C GLY A 97 4.03 -0.05 2.41
N LEU A 98 4.44 0.11 3.69
CA LEU A 98 5.71 -0.39 4.21
C LEU A 98 5.66 -1.88 4.56
N LEU A 99 4.53 -2.38 5.08
CA LEU A 99 4.46 -3.66 5.77
C LEU A 99 3.44 -4.65 5.20
N PHE A 100 2.54 -4.22 4.32
CA PHE A 100 1.54 -5.11 3.74
C PHE A 100 2.15 -6.01 2.67
N ASP A 101 2.11 -7.31 2.88
CA ASP A 101 2.62 -8.31 1.96
C ASP A 101 1.55 -8.70 0.94
N ARG A 102 1.76 -8.37 -0.33
CA ARG A 102 0.91 -8.82 -1.43
C ARG A 102 1.18 -10.27 -1.76
N LYS A 103 0.17 -11.12 -1.59
CA LYS A 103 0.29 -12.58 -1.78
C LYS A 103 0.04 -13.03 -3.22
N LYS A 104 -0.54 -12.15 -4.06
CA LYS A 104 -0.94 -12.45 -5.44
C LYS A 104 -0.63 -11.28 -6.36
N ILE A 105 -0.40 -11.57 -7.62
CA ILE A 105 -0.31 -10.56 -8.68
C ILE A 105 -1.67 -9.89 -8.87
N GLY A 106 -1.68 -8.59 -9.08
CA GLY A 106 -2.90 -7.80 -9.30
C GLY A 106 -3.08 -6.71 -8.25
N ARG A 107 -4.29 -6.17 -8.16
CA ARG A 107 -4.64 -5.08 -7.24
C ARG A 107 -5.14 -5.62 -5.91
N SER A 108 -4.25 -6.09 -5.06
CA SER A 108 -4.55 -6.50 -3.69
C SER A 108 -4.23 -5.41 -2.65
N PHE A 109 -3.67 -4.28 -3.08
CA PHE A 109 -3.39 -3.12 -2.26
C PHE A 109 -3.73 -1.84 -3.03
N ILE A 110 -4.66 -1.07 -2.50
CA ILE A 110 -5.17 0.17 -3.08
C ILE A 110 -4.91 1.32 -2.09
N PRO A 111 -3.73 1.95 -2.14
CA PRO A 111 -3.45 3.12 -1.31
C PRO A 111 -3.99 4.38 -1.96
N ASP A 112 -4.45 5.31 -1.14
CA ASP A 112 -4.73 6.67 -1.59
C ASP A 112 -3.42 7.41 -1.88
N ARG A 113 -3.01 7.36 -3.14
CA ARG A 113 -1.79 8.00 -3.64
C ARG A 113 -2.08 8.84 -4.89
N GLY A 114 -1.19 9.76 -5.16
CA GLY A 114 -1.36 10.80 -6.17
C GLY A 114 -1.76 12.10 -5.51
N PHE A 115 -3.02 12.48 -5.54
CA PHE A 115 -3.53 13.65 -4.81
C PHE A 115 -3.62 13.40 -3.30
N ALA A 116 -3.85 12.16 -2.89
CA ALA A 116 -3.86 11.68 -1.50
C ALA A 116 -4.91 12.39 -0.61
N ALA A 117 -6.14 12.47 -1.09
CA ALA A 117 -7.25 13.09 -0.37
C ALA A 117 -7.69 12.22 0.82
N ILE A 118 -7.47 12.71 2.04
CA ILE A 118 -7.90 12.05 3.28
C ILE A 118 -9.43 11.87 3.27
N GLY A 119 -9.91 10.72 3.75
CA GLY A 119 -11.31 10.32 3.69
C GLY A 119 -11.61 9.28 2.61
N TYR A 120 -10.59 8.83 1.89
CA TYR A 120 -10.72 7.81 0.85
C TYR A 120 -11.03 6.41 1.40
N GLY A 121 -10.66 6.11 2.65
CA GLY A 121 -10.69 4.74 3.21
C GLY A 121 -12.04 4.05 3.07
N VAL A 122 -13.13 4.68 3.53
CA VAL A 122 -14.49 4.10 3.47
C VAL A 122 -15.04 4.04 2.04
N PRO A 123 -15.09 5.15 1.27
CA PRO A 123 -15.62 5.09 -0.09
C PRO A 123 -14.75 4.24 -1.03
N GLY A 124 -13.44 4.22 -0.82
CA GLY A 124 -12.53 3.36 -1.57
C GLY A 124 -12.77 1.88 -1.31
N GLU A 125 -13.06 1.50 -0.06
CA GLU A 125 -13.45 0.13 0.28
C GLU A 125 -14.78 -0.27 -0.39
N ILE A 126 -15.80 0.59 -0.32
CA ILE A 126 -17.07 0.35 -0.99
C ILE A 126 -16.85 0.11 -2.49
N GLY A 127 -16.08 0.98 -3.13
CA GLY A 127 -15.74 0.85 -4.54
C GLY A 127 -14.98 -0.43 -4.87
N ALA A 128 -14.03 -0.82 -4.04
CA ALA A 128 -13.28 -2.06 -4.21
C ALA A 128 -14.18 -3.29 -4.01
N HIS A 129 -15.05 -3.29 -2.99
CA HIS A 129 -16.00 -4.36 -2.75
C HIS A 129 -16.95 -4.58 -3.92
N LEU A 130 -17.44 -3.50 -4.53
CA LEU A 130 -18.28 -3.58 -5.74
C LEU A 130 -17.52 -4.12 -6.97
N ALA A 131 -16.23 -3.79 -7.08
CA ALA A 131 -15.40 -4.23 -8.20
C ALA A 131 -14.94 -5.70 -8.09
N ILE A 132 -14.82 -6.22 -6.88
CA ILE A 132 -14.37 -7.59 -6.58
C ILE A 132 -15.25 -8.23 -5.49
N PRO A 133 -16.55 -8.48 -5.77
CA PRO A 133 -17.54 -8.85 -4.76
C PRO A 133 -17.24 -10.17 -4.04
N ASP A 134 -16.48 -11.06 -4.66
CA ASP A 134 -16.12 -12.38 -4.10
C ASP A 134 -14.86 -12.32 -3.22
N ALA A 135 -14.14 -11.20 -3.20
CA ALA A 135 -12.92 -11.05 -2.42
C ALA A 135 -13.20 -10.41 -1.05
N THR A 136 -12.37 -10.77 -0.05
CA THR A 136 -12.36 -10.07 1.22
C THR A 136 -11.70 -8.71 1.06
N VAL A 137 -12.46 -7.64 1.22
CA VAL A 137 -11.94 -6.25 1.19
C VAL A 137 -11.90 -5.70 2.61
N VAL A 138 -10.81 -5.01 2.94
CA VAL A 138 -10.65 -4.32 4.23
C VAL A 138 -10.22 -2.88 3.96
N GLY A 139 -10.96 -1.93 4.54
CA GLY A 139 -10.62 -0.51 4.56
C GLY A 139 -9.79 -0.17 5.82
N LEU A 140 -8.68 0.50 5.65
CA LEU A 140 -7.84 1.02 6.73
C LEU A 140 -7.82 2.54 6.68
N THR A 141 -8.33 3.20 7.71
CA THR A 141 -8.41 4.65 7.77
C THR A 141 -7.97 5.19 9.14
N GLY A 142 -7.55 6.44 9.20
CA GLY A 142 -7.39 7.16 10.47
C GLY A 142 -8.72 7.72 10.95
N ASP A 143 -8.75 8.15 12.22
CA ASP A 143 -9.90 8.81 12.83
C ASP A 143 -10.35 10.07 12.05
N GLY A 144 -9.40 10.89 11.61
CA GLY A 144 -9.68 12.08 10.80
C GLY A 144 -10.30 11.73 9.44
N GLY A 145 -9.73 10.74 8.73
CA GLY A 145 -10.25 10.27 7.45
C GLY A 145 -11.64 9.64 7.58
N PHE A 146 -11.83 8.81 8.60
CA PHE A 146 -13.12 8.21 8.90
C PHE A 146 -14.20 9.28 9.14
N ASN A 147 -13.91 10.29 9.96
CA ASN A 147 -14.84 11.37 10.27
C ASN A 147 -15.27 12.17 9.02
N MET A 148 -14.37 12.30 8.03
CA MET A 148 -14.70 13.00 6.78
C MET A 148 -15.67 12.21 5.89
N ALA A 149 -15.68 10.90 5.98
CA ALA A 149 -16.39 10.01 5.06
C ALA A 149 -17.32 9.00 5.79
N MET A 150 -17.56 9.14 7.08
CA MET A 150 -18.39 8.20 7.84
C MET A 150 -19.84 8.13 7.35
N GLY A 151 -20.34 9.19 6.68
CA GLY A 151 -21.65 9.19 6.05
C GLY A 151 -21.81 8.12 4.97
N GLU A 152 -20.70 7.66 4.36
CA GLU A 152 -20.73 6.60 3.35
C GLU A 152 -21.04 5.21 3.93
N ILE A 153 -21.05 5.04 5.24
CA ILE A 153 -21.58 3.83 5.90
C ILE A 153 -23.06 3.65 5.57
N GLU A 154 -23.81 4.75 5.43
CA GLU A 154 -25.20 4.70 4.95
C GLU A 154 -25.28 4.14 3.53
N THR A 155 -24.37 4.57 2.66
CA THR A 155 -24.28 4.05 1.29
C THR A 155 -24.03 2.54 1.30
N ALA A 156 -23.07 2.06 2.10
CA ALA A 156 -22.80 0.64 2.25
C ALA A 156 -24.02 -0.12 2.77
N ARG A 157 -24.71 0.42 3.79
CA ARG A 157 -25.93 -0.18 4.35
C ARG A 157 -27.06 -0.26 3.30
N ARG A 158 -27.31 0.83 2.58
CA ARG A 158 -28.36 0.88 1.55
C ARG A 158 -28.09 -0.06 0.38
N MET A 159 -26.83 -0.31 0.08
CA MET A 159 -26.37 -1.25 -0.95
C MET A 159 -26.19 -2.69 -0.41
N GLU A 160 -26.49 -2.92 0.86
CA GLU A 160 -26.34 -4.23 1.54
C GLU A 160 -24.92 -4.82 1.45
N LEU A 161 -23.89 -3.95 1.49
CA LEU A 161 -22.49 -4.35 1.41
C LEU A 161 -21.93 -4.70 2.79
N GLY A 162 -21.30 -5.87 2.90
CA GLY A 162 -20.60 -6.31 4.11
C GLY A 162 -19.19 -5.72 4.18
N ILE A 163 -19.06 -4.43 4.52
CA ILE A 163 -17.76 -3.75 4.60
C ILE A 163 -17.01 -4.04 5.90
N ASN A 164 -15.67 -4.07 5.83
CA ASN A 164 -14.76 -4.25 6.96
C ASN A 164 -13.84 -3.04 7.10
N VAL A 165 -14.20 -2.09 7.93
CA VAL A 165 -13.42 -0.86 8.15
C VAL A 165 -12.65 -0.91 9.46
N ILE A 166 -11.35 -0.72 9.40
CA ILE A 166 -10.47 -0.56 10.55
C ILE A 166 -10.16 0.93 10.71
N VAL A 167 -10.60 1.51 11.83
CA VAL A 167 -10.31 2.90 12.17
C VAL A 167 -9.19 2.96 13.21
N VAL A 168 -8.08 3.55 12.81
CA VAL A 168 -6.94 3.80 13.71
C VAL A 168 -7.12 5.17 14.36
N ASN A 169 -7.56 5.16 15.61
CA ASN A 169 -7.79 6.39 16.36
C ASN A 169 -6.58 6.74 17.22
N ASN A 170 -5.87 7.79 16.85
CA ASN A 170 -4.80 8.39 17.65
C ASN A 170 -5.15 9.80 18.12
N ALA A 171 -6.41 10.23 17.94
CA ALA A 171 -6.96 11.53 18.31
C ALA A 171 -6.13 12.72 17.76
N ALA A 172 -5.48 12.55 16.62
CA ALA A 172 -4.65 13.59 16.01
C ALA A 172 -4.51 13.43 14.50
N SER A 173 -4.35 14.53 13.78
CA SER A 173 -3.83 14.53 12.41
C SER A 173 -2.34 14.17 12.41
N GLY A 174 -2.01 12.91 12.74
CA GLY A 174 -0.67 12.46 13.08
C GLY A 174 0.38 12.75 12.02
N TYR A 175 0.04 12.62 10.74
CA TYR A 175 0.94 12.93 9.63
C TYR A 175 1.25 14.44 9.54
N VAL A 176 0.23 15.27 9.70
CA VAL A 176 0.39 16.74 9.73
C VAL A 176 1.23 17.16 10.92
N LYS A 177 0.94 16.63 12.11
CA LYS A 177 1.71 16.89 13.33
C LYS A 177 3.20 16.52 13.16
N ALA A 178 3.48 15.35 12.55
CA ALA A 178 4.84 14.92 12.28
C ALA A 178 5.57 15.86 11.31
N LEU A 179 4.89 16.34 10.27
CA LEU A 179 5.44 17.32 9.33
C LEU A 179 5.69 18.67 9.99
N GLN A 180 4.76 19.17 10.78
CA GLN A 180 4.93 20.41 11.53
C GLN A 180 6.16 20.33 12.44
N HIS A 181 6.27 19.24 13.21
CA HIS A 181 7.41 19.02 14.08
C HIS A 181 8.74 18.96 13.31
N ALA A 182 8.77 18.27 12.17
CA ALA A 182 9.97 18.19 11.32
C ALA A 182 10.37 19.52 10.69
N MET A 183 9.40 20.40 10.37
CA MET A 183 9.64 21.68 9.69
C MET A 183 9.90 22.84 10.66
N TYR A 184 9.25 22.83 11.81
CA TYR A 184 9.22 23.99 12.72
C TYR A 184 9.72 23.69 14.13
N GLY A 185 10.04 22.42 14.43
CA GLY A 185 10.42 21.98 15.77
C GLY A 185 9.21 21.81 16.70
N GLU A 186 9.53 21.58 17.98
CA GLU A 186 8.49 21.52 19.02
C GLU A 186 7.97 22.94 19.29
N GLY A 187 6.71 23.18 18.98
CA GLY A 187 5.95 24.40 19.30
C GLY A 187 4.84 24.08 20.28
#